data_432bc7de85ff184e7e4958830441c15e
#
_entry.id   432bc7de85ff184e7e4958830441c15e
#
_cell.length_a   1.000
_cell.length_b   1.000
_cell.length_c   1.000
_cell.angle_alpha   90.00
_cell.angle_beta   90.00
_cell.angle_gamma   90.00
#
_symmetry.space_group_name_H-M   'P 1'
#
loop_
_entity.id
_entity.type
_entity.pdbx_description
1 polymer ?
#
loop_
_entity_poly.entity_id
_entity_poly.type
_entity_poly.pdbx_seq_one_letter_code
_entity_poly.pdbx_strand_id
1 'polypeptide(L)'
;MRTNLAVVVTAGGRIARADFLSSSLPEASAAAEDYAGEGRHVLIKALLKTGRRALLEIVLDAVRATGLAERTVIVGSAELQHWLNPPHETLVPELSEAHENLIAGLEAVKEYPRALYLTSDLPFVTADAIKRFVDACPPDAQLCYAIARREAFDARFPDSPSTYARLRDGEFVAGCAMMVEPAALLARAEWIRQVAQRRKSLWRLALLAGWHVLWKYATRQLRVADVERRAEQLL
;
A
#
# COMPACT_ATOMS: atom_id res chain seq x y z
N MET A 1 -16.61 8.95 20.33
CA MET A 1 -15.81 7.71 20.58
C MET A 1 -14.46 7.92 19.95
N ARG A 2 -13.36 7.76 20.67
CA ARG A 2 -12.02 7.73 20.05
C ARG A 2 -11.97 6.47 19.19
N THR A 3 -11.58 6.62 17.93
CA THR A 3 -11.61 5.51 16.94
C THR A 3 -10.54 4.45 17.18
N ASN A 4 -9.57 4.73 18.04
CA ASN A 4 -8.43 3.85 18.36
C ASN A 4 -7.75 3.26 17.11
N LEU A 5 -7.72 4.05 16.02
CA LEU A 5 -7.19 3.71 14.72
C LEU A 5 -5.89 4.47 14.46
N ALA A 6 -4.82 3.76 14.16
CA ALA A 6 -3.62 4.35 13.60
C ALA A 6 -3.62 4.28 12.07
N VAL A 7 -2.82 5.15 11.42
CA VAL A 7 -2.57 5.08 9.98
C VAL A 7 -1.07 4.96 9.75
N VAL A 8 -0.67 4.06 8.86
CA VAL A 8 0.71 3.89 8.40
C VAL A 8 0.76 4.19 6.91
N VAL A 9 1.58 5.17 6.51
CA VAL A 9 1.79 5.52 5.11
C VAL A 9 3.24 5.22 4.73
N THR A 10 3.46 4.28 3.81
CA THR A 10 4.81 4.03 3.29
C THR A 10 5.11 4.94 2.10
N ALA A 11 6.19 5.69 2.21
CA ALA A 11 6.58 6.74 1.27
C ALA A 11 8.05 6.63 0.78
N GLY A 12 8.69 5.46 0.99
CA GLY A 12 10.08 5.18 0.61
C GLY A 12 10.30 4.77 -0.84
N GLY A 13 9.24 4.67 -1.66
CA GLY A 13 9.36 4.26 -3.05
C GLY A 13 10.19 5.23 -3.88
N ARG A 14 11.15 4.69 -4.65
CA ARG A 14 12.01 5.48 -5.56
C ARG A 14 11.84 5.05 -7.00
N ILE A 15 12.08 5.99 -7.91
CA ILE A 15 12.11 5.75 -9.35
C ILE A 15 13.33 6.48 -9.95
N ALA A 16 14.04 5.84 -10.89
CA ALA A 16 15.07 6.54 -11.63
C ALA A 16 14.44 7.63 -12.49
N ARG A 17 15.05 8.82 -12.54
CA ARG A 17 14.53 9.95 -13.33
C ARG A 17 14.37 9.56 -14.81
N ALA A 18 15.32 8.82 -15.35
CA ALA A 18 15.26 8.35 -16.75
C ALA A 18 14.04 7.45 -17.01
N ASP A 19 13.75 6.52 -16.10
CA ASP A 19 12.59 5.61 -16.21
C ASP A 19 11.27 6.40 -16.10
N PHE A 20 11.21 7.38 -15.19
CA PHE A 20 10.05 8.23 -15.05
C PHE A 20 9.80 9.05 -16.33
N LEU A 21 10.80 9.70 -16.89
CA LEU A 21 10.69 10.51 -18.10
C LEU A 21 10.35 9.67 -19.34
N SER A 22 10.83 8.42 -19.42
CA SER A 22 10.54 7.53 -20.54
C SER A 22 9.13 6.94 -20.51
N SER A 23 8.51 6.87 -19.31
CA SER A 23 7.16 6.30 -19.10
C SER A 23 6.05 7.35 -19.08
N SER A 24 6.38 8.64 -19.14
CA SER A 24 5.47 9.75 -18.82
C SER A 24 5.01 10.49 -20.06
N LEU A 25 3.78 11.01 -20.00
CA LEU A 25 3.27 12.05 -20.91
C LEU A 25 4.08 13.35 -20.75
N PRO A 26 4.13 14.23 -21.76
CA PRO A 26 4.91 15.48 -21.74
C PRO A 26 4.69 16.35 -20.48
N GLU A 27 3.48 16.34 -19.93
CA GLU A 27 3.12 17.08 -18.70
C GLU A 27 3.81 16.55 -17.45
N ALA A 28 4.15 15.27 -17.39
CA ALA A 28 4.86 14.66 -16.27
C ALA A 28 6.37 15.00 -16.29
N SER A 29 6.90 15.36 -17.44
CA SER A 29 8.29 15.85 -17.57
C SER A 29 8.48 17.16 -16.79
N ALA A 30 7.55 18.11 -16.92
CA ALA A 30 7.57 19.36 -16.18
C ALA A 30 7.48 19.17 -14.66
N ALA A 31 6.66 18.21 -14.20
CA ALA A 31 6.54 17.88 -12.77
C ALA A 31 7.82 17.26 -12.20
N ALA A 32 8.58 16.53 -13.01
CA ALA A 32 9.86 15.96 -12.61
C ALA A 32 10.97 17.03 -12.55
N GLU A 33 10.92 18.00 -13.45
CA GLU A 33 11.89 19.13 -13.48
C GLU A 33 11.71 20.04 -12.28
N ASP A 34 10.47 20.35 -11.91
CA ASP A 34 10.12 21.22 -10.77
C ASP A 34 10.53 20.61 -9.41
N TYR A 35 10.50 19.27 -9.32
CA TYR A 35 10.87 18.54 -8.09
C TYR A 35 12.36 18.21 -8.01
N ALA A 36 13.00 17.88 -9.14
CA ALA A 36 14.31 17.21 -9.12
C ALA A 36 15.48 18.16 -8.84
N GLY A 37 15.35 19.48 -8.96
CA GLY A 37 16.51 20.36 -8.92
C GLY A 37 17.64 19.85 -9.86
N GLU A 38 18.51 20.65 -10.33
CA GLU A 38 19.64 20.19 -11.15
C GLU A 38 20.47 19.15 -10.39
N GLY A 39 20.50 17.89 -10.87
CA GLY A 39 21.43 16.84 -10.39
C GLY A 39 20.85 15.60 -9.72
N ARG A 40 19.56 15.48 -9.45
CA ARG A 40 19.02 14.23 -8.85
C ARG A 40 18.71 13.17 -9.91
N HIS A 41 19.40 12.03 -9.83
CA HIS A 41 19.18 10.86 -10.69
C HIS A 41 18.03 9.96 -10.23
N VAL A 42 17.61 10.07 -8.97
CA VAL A 42 16.57 9.25 -8.35
C VAL A 42 15.53 10.15 -7.69
N LEU A 43 14.26 9.90 -7.98
CA LEU A 43 13.12 10.65 -7.47
C LEU A 43 12.42 9.83 -6.38
N ILE A 44 11.95 10.51 -5.31
CA ILE A 44 11.07 9.92 -4.30
C ILE A 44 9.65 9.98 -4.84
N LYS A 45 9.01 8.82 -5.08
CA LYS A 45 7.67 8.75 -5.66
C LYS A 45 6.64 9.57 -4.88
N ALA A 46 6.72 9.56 -3.56
CA ALA A 46 5.83 10.30 -2.67
C ALA A 46 5.82 11.81 -2.92
N LEU A 47 6.91 12.36 -3.47
CA LEU A 47 7.07 13.78 -3.77
C LEU A 47 6.79 14.13 -5.23
N LEU A 48 6.51 13.14 -6.09
CA LEU A 48 6.03 13.41 -7.44
C LEU A 48 4.72 14.19 -7.37
N LYS A 49 4.56 15.16 -8.27
CA LYS A 49 3.39 16.03 -8.28
C LYS A 49 2.34 15.58 -9.29
N THR A 50 1.09 15.68 -8.91
CA THR A 50 -0.07 15.66 -9.80
C THR A 50 -0.68 17.05 -9.78
N GLY A 51 -0.53 17.79 -10.88
CA GLY A 51 -0.79 19.21 -10.90
C GLY A 51 0.17 19.95 -9.96
N ARG A 52 -0.36 20.68 -8.97
CA ARG A 52 0.42 21.47 -8.01
C ARG A 52 0.71 20.76 -6.69
N ARG A 53 0.20 19.53 -6.48
CA ARG A 53 0.23 18.81 -5.20
C ARG A 53 1.11 17.57 -5.27
N ALA A 54 1.92 17.34 -4.23
CA ALA A 54 2.67 16.09 -4.08
C ALA A 54 1.73 14.91 -3.78
N LEU A 55 2.09 13.70 -4.23
CA LEU A 55 1.29 12.50 -3.96
C LEU A 55 1.11 12.27 -2.46
N LEU A 56 2.16 12.44 -1.67
CA LEU A 56 2.08 12.33 -0.21
C LEU A 56 1.10 13.33 0.39
N GLU A 57 1.10 14.58 -0.08
CA GLU A 57 0.19 15.62 0.38
C GLU A 57 -1.27 15.22 0.14
N ILE A 58 -1.57 14.68 -1.05
CA ILE A 58 -2.92 14.20 -1.39
C ILE A 58 -3.38 13.10 -0.43
N VAL A 59 -2.50 12.12 -0.16
CA VAL A 59 -2.80 11.01 0.75
C VAL A 59 -2.99 11.50 2.19
N LEU A 60 -2.09 12.36 2.70
CA LEU A 60 -2.19 12.88 4.06
C LEU A 60 -3.44 13.73 4.25
N ASP A 61 -3.79 14.58 3.29
CA ASP A 61 -5.00 15.39 3.36
C ASP A 61 -6.28 14.52 3.32
N ALA A 62 -6.29 13.45 2.50
CA ALA A 62 -7.38 12.50 2.52
C ALA A 62 -7.51 11.79 3.87
N VAL A 63 -6.40 11.38 4.49
CA VAL A 63 -6.37 10.78 5.83
C VAL A 63 -6.87 11.77 6.88
N ARG A 64 -6.34 12.99 6.91
CA ARG A 64 -6.74 14.07 7.85
C ARG A 64 -8.23 14.36 7.75
N ALA A 65 -8.75 14.47 6.52
CA ALA A 65 -10.16 14.74 6.26
C ALA A 65 -11.11 13.60 6.70
N THR A 66 -10.61 12.39 6.95
CA THR A 66 -11.43 11.34 7.56
C THR A 66 -11.80 11.63 9.00
N GLY A 67 -10.91 12.26 9.76
CA GLY A 67 -11.02 12.42 11.21
C GLY A 67 -10.94 11.10 11.99
N LEU A 68 -10.56 9.99 11.35
CA LEU A 68 -10.51 8.65 11.96
C LEU A 68 -9.16 8.35 12.63
N ALA A 69 -8.07 8.93 12.12
CA ALA A 69 -6.72 8.64 12.60
C ALA A 69 -6.44 9.33 13.92
N GLU A 70 -6.12 8.57 14.96
CA GLU A 70 -5.58 9.11 16.20
C GLU A 70 -4.08 9.40 16.08
N ARG A 71 -3.38 8.57 15.32
CA ARG A 71 -1.97 8.72 14.98
C ARG A 71 -1.72 8.33 13.55
N THR A 72 -0.87 9.09 12.87
CA THR A 72 -0.38 8.74 11.52
C THR A 72 1.14 8.61 11.55
N VAL A 73 1.65 7.50 11.05
CA VAL A 73 3.08 7.22 10.90
C VAL A 73 3.42 7.19 9.44
N ILE A 74 4.39 7.98 9.04
CA ILE A 74 4.93 8.01 7.67
C ILE A 74 6.29 7.32 7.70
N VAL A 75 6.46 6.27 6.88
CA VAL A 75 7.74 5.58 6.74
C VAL A 75 8.41 6.07 5.46
N GLY A 76 9.50 6.81 5.60
CA GLY A 76 10.15 7.44 4.45
C GLY A 76 11.44 8.17 4.80
N SER A 77 11.97 8.90 3.83
CA SER A 77 13.20 9.68 4.02
C SER A 77 12.97 10.94 4.87
N ALA A 78 14.05 11.46 5.46
CA ALA A 78 14.01 12.68 6.27
C ALA A 78 13.44 13.90 5.51
N GLU A 79 13.53 13.90 4.18
CA GLU A 79 12.99 14.97 3.33
C GLU A 79 11.48 15.14 3.48
N LEU A 80 10.76 14.09 3.92
CA LEU A 80 9.31 14.12 4.08
C LEU A 80 8.86 14.86 5.36
N GLN A 81 9.78 15.23 6.25
CA GLN A 81 9.47 15.89 7.53
C GLN A 81 8.65 17.18 7.35
N HIS A 82 8.86 17.92 6.27
CA HIS A 82 8.16 19.17 6.00
C HIS A 82 6.66 19.03 5.70
N TRP A 83 6.21 17.80 5.42
CA TRP A 83 4.82 17.51 5.04
C TRP A 83 3.95 17.08 6.25
N LEU A 84 4.58 16.88 7.41
CA LEU A 84 3.95 16.33 8.59
C LEU A 84 3.40 17.41 9.51
N ASN A 85 2.31 17.09 10.20
CA ASN A 85 1.66 17.91 11.22
C ASN A 85 1.85 17.29 12.63
N PRO A 86 2.98 17.51 13.32
CA PRO A 86 3.17 17.03 14.69
C PRO A 86 2.12 17.62 15.65
N PRO A 87 1.78 16.93 16.75
CA PRO A 87 2.35 15.67 17.23
C PRO A 87 1.67 14.40 16.70
N HIS A 88 0.57 14.54 15.95
CA HIS A 88 -0.23 13.39 15.50
C HIS A 88 0.39 12.64 14.32
N GLU A 89 1.30 13.29 13.60
CA GLU A 89 2.02 12.73 12.46
C GLU A 89 3.50 12.62 12.79
N THR A 90 4.07 11.43 12.61
CA THR A 90 5.47 11.15 12.93
C THR A 90 6.16 10.45 11.76
N LEU A 91 7.45 10.75 11.58
CA LEU A 91 8.29 10.10 10.58
C LEU A 91 9.07 8.95 11.20
N VAL A 92 9.02 7.80 10.55
CA VAL A 92 9.89 6.65 10.80
C VAL A 92 10.87 6.54 9.62
N PRO A 93 12.16 6.44 9.86
CA PRO A 93 13.13 6.29 8.79
C PRO A 93 12.85 5.04 7.93
N GLU A 94 12.92 5.22 6.62
CA GLU A 94 12.75 4.11 5.69
C GLU A 94 13.94 3.15 5.72
N LEU A 95 13.65 1.89 5.44
CA LEU A 95 14.62 0.82 5.21
C LEU A 95 14.68 0.50 3.71
N SER A 96 15.64 -0.34 3.30
CA SER A 96 15.87 -0.63 1.89
C SER A 96 14.74 -1.40 1.20
N GLU A 97 13.97 -2.18 1.97
CA GLU A 97 12.97 -3.10 1.44
C GLU A 97 11.54 -2.68 1.85
N ALA A 98 10.60 -2.78 0.91
CA ALA A 98 9.21 -2.37 1.14
C ALA A 98 8.54 -3.13 2.31
N HIS A 99 8.84 -4.42 2.49
CA HIS A 99 8.30 -5.22 3.59
C HIS A 99 8.89 -4.83 4.94
N GLU A 100 10.14 -4.40 4.99
CA GLU A 100 10.74 -3.88 6.23
C GLU A 100 10.13 -2.52 6.57
N ASN A 101 9.80 -1.69 5.58
CA ASN A 101 9.07 -0.44 5.79
C ASN A 101 7.66 -0.67 6.35
N LEU A 102 6.96 -1.71 5.87
CA LEU A 102 5.70 -2.13 6.47
C LEU A 102 5.89 -2.52 7.94
N ILE A 103 6.85 -3.39 8.23
CA ILE A 103 7.12 -3.86 9.60
C ILE A 103 7.50 -2.68 10.51
N ALA A 104 8.40 -1.80 10.07
CA ALA A 104 8.79 -0.62 10.85
C ALA A 104 7.62 0.32 11.14
N GLY A 105 6.74 0.52 10.17
CA GLY A 105 5.51 1.29 10.35
C GLY A 105 4.55 0.64 11.36
N LEU A 106 4.36 -0.67 11.29
CA LEU A 106 3.51 -1.41 12.24
C LEU A 106 4.10 -1.42 13.66
N GLU A 107 5.42 -1.56 13.82
CA GLU A 107 6.09 -1.45 15.13
C GLU A 107 5.83 -0.10 15.79
N ALA A 108 5.79 0.99 15.01
CA ALA A 108 5.55 2.34 15.51
C ALA A 108 4.09 2.57 15.96
N VAL A 109 3.18 1.64 15.67
CA VAL A 109 1.75 1.70 16.02
C VAL A 109 1.24 0.41 16.67
N LYS A 110 2.12 -0.41 17.20
CA LYS A 110 1.79 -1.74 17.74
C LYS A 110 0.83 -1.73 18.93
N GLU A 111 0.73 -0.61 19.62
CA GLU A 111 -0.19 -0.39 20.74
C GLU A 111 -1.65 -0.15 20.28
N TYR A 112 -1.86 0.12 18.99
CA TYR A 112 -3.20 0.31 18.44
C TYR A 112 -3.83 -1.03 18.07
N PRO A 113 -5.12 -1.24 18.37
CA PRO A 113 -5.80 -2.48 18.00
C PRO A 113 -5.96 -2.63 16.49
N ARG A 114 -6.00 -1.52 15.75
CA ARG A 114 -6.15 -1.51 14.29
C ARG A 114 -5.30 -0.42 13.65
N ALA A 115 -4.73 -0.71 12.52
CA ALA A 115 -4.00 0.24 11.70
C ALA A 115 -4.43 0.16 10.23
N LEU A 116 -4.70 1.31 9.63
CA LEU A 116 -4.88 1.45 8.20
C LEU A 116 -3.51 1.67 7.55
N TYR A 117 -3.08 0.73 6.74
CA TYR A 117 -1.89 0.87 5.90
C TYR A 117 -2.26 1.40 4.53
N LEU A 118 -1.53 2.41 4.07
CA LEU A 118 -1.65 3.01 2.74
C LEU A 118 -0.26 3.18 2.11
N THR A 119 -0.19 3.12 0.79
CA THR A 119 0.99 3.62 0.06
C THR A 119 0.82 5.11 -0.27
N SER A 120 1.92 5.81 -0.46
CA SER A 120 1.90 7.26 -0.77
C SER A 120 1.59 7.58 -2.22
N ASP A 121 1.46 6.60 -3.09
CA ASP A 121 1.24 6.76 -4.54
C ASP A 121 -0.25 6.57 -4.94
N LEU A 122 -1.14 7.21 -4.19
CA LEU A 122 -2.59 7.16 -4.39
C LEU A 122 -3.14 8.54 -4.80
N PRO A 123 -2.92 8.99 -6.04
CA PRO A 123 -3.28 10.36 -6.48
C PRO A 123 -4.79 10.66 -6.47
N PHE A 124 -5.63 9.63 -6.45
CA PHE A 124 -7.09 9.77 -6.50
C PHE A 124 -7.78 9.30 -5.22
N VAL A 125 -7.04 9.07 -4.13
CA VAL A 125 -7.63 8.69 -2.87
C VAL A 125 -8.44 9.85 -2.28
N THR A 126 -9.60 9.52 -1.70
CA THR A 126 -10.48 10.49 -1.04
C THR A 126 -10.79 10.03 0.38
N ALA A 127 -11.14 10.98 1.25
CA ALA A 127 -11.56 10.68 2.61
C ALA A 127 -12.76 9.73 2.66
N ASP A 128 -13.70 9.89 1.73
CA ASP A 128 -14.88 9.04 1.62
C ASP A 128 -14.53 7.60 1.21
N ALA A 129 -13.59 7.42 0.28
CA ALA A 129 -13.10 6.09 -0.08
C ALA A 129 -12.41 5.40 1.10
N ILE A 130 -11.59 6.13 1.87
CA ILE A 130 -10.95 5.62 3.08
C ILE A 130 -12.01 5.22 4.12
N LYS A 131 -12.99 6.08 4.41
CA LYS A 131 -14.06 5.77 5.37
C LYS A 131 -14.83 4.51 4.96
N ARG A 132 -15.26 4.42 3.71
CA ARG A 132 -15.95 3.23 3.19
C ARG A 132 -15.13 1.96 3.31
N PHE A 133 -13.82 2.03 3.07
CA PHE A 133 -12.95 0.88 3.25
C PHE A 133 -12.86 0.46 4.72
N VAL A 134 -12.65 1.42 5.63
CA VAL A 134 -12.59 1.17 7.09
C VAL A 134 -13.90 0.55 7.58
N ASP A 135 -15.05 1.09 7.15
CA ASP A 135 -16.38 0.63 7.55
C ASP A 135 -16.72 -0.76 6.98
N ALA A 136 -16.18 -1.11 5.82
CA ALA A 136 -16.36 -2.42 5.20
C ALA A 136 -15.51 -3.53 5.84
N CYS A 137 -14.46 -3.17 6.59
CA CYS A 137 -13.58 -4.15 7.24
C CYS A 137 -14.24 -4.70 8.52
N PRO A 138 -14.47 -6.01 8.66
CA PRO A 138 -14.97 -6.60 9.89
C PRO A 138 -14.10 -6.20 11.10
N PRO A 139 -14.72 -5.91 12.26
CA PRO A 139 -13.98 -5.41 13.42
C PRO A 139 -13.02 -6.43 14.03
N ASP A 140 -13.28 -7.72 13.82
CA ASP A 140 -12.52 -8.87 14.31
C ASP A 140 -11.51 -9.42 13.28
N ALA A 141 -11.46 -8.84 12.07
CA ALA A 141 -10.52 -9.27 11.05
C ALA A 141 -9.10 -8.77 11.35
N GLN A 142 -8.14 -9.68 11.42
CA GLN A 142 -6.72 -9.35 11.61
C GLN A 142 -6.09 -8.70 10.38
N LEU A 143 -6.62 -9.00 9.19
CA LEU A 143 -6.16 -8.43 7.92
C LEU A 143 -7.35 -8.30 6.96
N CYS A 144 -7.57 -7.09 6.44
CA CYS A 144 -8.40 -6.84 5.27
C CYS A 144 -7.53 -6.20 4.19
N TYR A 145 -7.60 -6.75 2.98
CA TYR A 145 -6.83 -6.26 1.85
C TYR A 145 -7.76 -5.74 0.76
N ALA A 146 -7.53 -4.51 0.30
CA ALA A 146 -8.33 -3.93 -0.76
C ALA A 146 -8.02 -4.60 -2.10
N ILE A 147 -9.06 -5.09 -2.78
CA ILE A 147 -8.97 -5.57 -4.17
C ILE A 147 -10.08 -4.92 -4.99
N ALA A 148 -9.85 -4.73 -6.28
CA ALA A 148 -10.88 -4.25 -7.20
C ALA A 148 -11.06 -5.23 -8.36
N ARG A 149 -12.29 -5.39 -8.83
CA ARG A 149 -12.56 -6.15 -10.06
C ARG A 149 -11.98 -5.39 -11.25
N ARG A 150 -11.44 -6.14 -12.22
CA ARG A 150 -10.88 -5.57 -13.45
C ARG A 150 -11.86 -4.63 -14.14
N GLU A 151 -13.10 -5.06 -14.29
CA GLU A 151 -14.12 -4.28 -15.01
C GLU A 151 -14.35 -2.91 -14.35
N ALA A 152 -14.38 -2.88 -13.00
CA ALA A 152 -14.56 -1.64 -12.24
C ALA A 152 -13.31 -0.74 -12.31
N PHE A 153 -12.12 -1.37 -12.31
CA PHE A 153 -10.85 -0.65 -12.41
C PHE A 153 -10.69 -0.03 -13.82
N ASP A 154 -10.87 -0.83 -14.88
CA ASP A 154 -10.71 -0.39 -16.26
C ASP A 154 -11.74 0.68 -16.64
N ALA A 155 -12.97 0.60 -16.10
CA ALA A 155 -14.00 1.64 -16.28
C ALA A 155 -13.60 2.98 -15.65
N ARG A 156 -12.83 2.96 -14.57
CA ARG A 156 -12.39 4.17 -13.85
C ARG A 156 -11.06 4.70 -14.35
N PHE A 157 -10.16 3.81 -14.75
CA PHE A 157 -8.80 4.11 -15.19
C PHE A 157 -8.51 3.40 -16.50
N PRO A 158 -9.15 3.83 -17.61
CA PRO A 158 -8.91 3.25 -18.92
C PRO A 158 -7.42 3.43 -19.28
N ASP A 159 -6.86 2.44 -19.95
CA ASP A 159 -5.47 2.43 -20.43
C ASP A 159 -4.39 2.42 -19.31
N SER A 160 -4.78 2.29 -18.04
CA SER A 160 -3.81 2.17 -16.94
C SER A 160 -3.17 0.77 -16.96
N PRO A 161 -1.83 0.65 -17.06
CA PRO A 161 -1.17 -0.65 -17.02
C PRO A 161 -1.30 -1.26 -15.62
N SER A 162 -1.97 -2.40 -15.52
CA SER A 162 -2.17 -3.11 -14.28
C SER A 162 -1.99 -4.60 -14.43
N THR A 163 -1.54 -5.25 -13.35
CA THR A 163 -1.41 -6.70 -13.30
C THR A 163 -2.62 -7.30 -12.59
N TYR A 164 -3.34 -8.18 -13.27
CA TYR A 164 -4.53 -8.82 -12.74
C TYR A 164 -4.26 -10.25 -12.28
N ALA A 165 -4.74 -10.58 -11.09
CA ALA A 165 -4.86 -11.95 -10.62
C ALA A 165 -6.12 -12.58 -11.23
N ARG A 166 -5.94 -13.68 -11.98
CA ARG A 166 -7.04 -14.41 -12.60
C ARG A 166 -7.53 -15.52 -11.68
N LEU A 167 -8.68 -15.29 -11.08
CA LEU A 167 -9.35 -16.24 -10.20
C LEU A 167 -10.61 -16.77 -10.88
N ARG A 168 -11.22 -17.82 -10.32
CA ARG A 168 -12.44 -18.40 -10.86
C ARG A 168 -13.64 -17.44 -10.82
N ASP A 169 -13.66 -16.57 -9.81
CA ASP A 169 -14.72 -15.58 -9.55
C ASP A 169 -14.44 -14.19 -10.16
N GLY A 170 -13.40 -14.08 -10.99
CA GLY A 170 -13.09 -12.87 -11.78
C GLY A 170 -11.63 -12.54 -11.85
N GLU A 171 -11.32 -11.43 -12.53
CA GLU A 171 -9.99 -10.86 -12.56
C GLU A 171 -9.92 -9.68 -11.56
N PHE A 172 -8.87 -9.64 -10.74
CA PHE A 172 -8.74 -8.67 -9.67
C PHE A 172 -7.38 -7.98 -9.71
N VAL A 173 -7.38 -6.68 -9.45
CA VAL A 173 -6.18 -5.89 -9.19
C VAL A 173 -6.03 -5.68 -7.69
N ALA A 174 -4.80 -5.76 -7.21
CA ALA A 174 -4.46 -5.46 -5.84
C ALA A 174 -4.59 -3.95 -5.58
N GLY A 175 -5.25 -3.57 -4.50
CA GLY A 175 -5.28 -2.21 -4.00
C GLY A 175 -4.02 -1.88 -3.18
N CYS A 176 -3.89 -0.61 -2.86
CA CYS A 176 -2.77 -0.09 -2.07
C CYS A 176 -3.21 0.26 -0.63
N ALA A 177 -4.23 -0.42 -0.13
CA ALA A 177 -4.78 -0.24 1.20
C ALA A 177 -4.99 -1.58 1.92
N MET A 178 -4.62 -1.61 3.19
CA MET A 178 -4.89 -2.74 4.09
C MET A 178 -5.37 -2.21 5.44
N MET A 179 -6.34 -2.89 6.04
CA MET A 179 -6.65 -2.75 7.46
C MET A 179 -6.02 -3.94 8.19
N VAL A 180 -5.28 -3.68 9.24
CA VAL A 180 -4.53 -4.73 9.94
C VAL A 180 -4.63 -4.58 11.46
N GLU A 181 -4.50 -5.70 12.16
CA GLU A 181 -4.14 -5.74 13.58
C GLU A 181 -2.60 -5.76 13.66
N PRO A 182 -1.94 -4.67 14.11
CA PRO A 182 -0.48 -4.58 14.08
C PRO A 182 0.22 -5.70 14.84
N ALA A 183 -0.27 -6.05 16.03
CA ALA A 183 0.33 -7.09 16.85
C ALA A 183 0.27 -8.47 16.17
N ALA A 184 -0.85 -8.82 15.52
CA ALA A 184 -1.01 -10.08 14.81
C ALA A 184 -0.05 -10.18 13.62
N LEU A 185 0.07 -9.12 12.82
CA LEU A 185 1.01 -9.11 11.69
C LEU A 185 2.46 -9.13 12.13
N LEU A 186 2.83 -8.40 13.18
CA LEU A 186 4.19 -8.39 13.72
C LEU A 186 4.60 -9.76 14.26
N ALA A 187 3.69 -10.50 14.88
CA ALA A 187 3.93 -11.89 15.26
C ALA A 187 4.29 -12.80 14.06
N ARG A 188 3.95 -12.37 12.84
CA ARG A 188 4.25 -13.08 11.59
C ARG A 188 5.31 -12.37 10.72
N ALA A 189 6.09 -11.44 11.29
CA ALA A 189 7.07 -10.64 10.56
C ALA A 189 8.05 -11.50 9.74
N GLU A 190 8.51 -12.63 10.30
CA GLU A 190 9.40 -13.55 9.59
C GLU A 190 8.71 -14.18 8.36
N TRP A 191 7.46 -14.54 8.48
CA TRP A 191 6.67 -15.04 7.35
C TRP A 191 6.51 -13.96 6.27
N ILE A 192 6.23 -12.70 6.65
CA ILE A 192 6.16 -11.56 5.73
C ILE A 192 7.47 -11.41 4.95
N ARG A 193 8.63 -11.49 5.63
CA ARG A 193 9.95 -11.46 5.00
C ARG A 193 10.13 -12.58 3.98
N GLN A 194 9.75 -13.80 4.35
CA GLN A 194 9.85 -14.97 3.47
C GLN A 194 8.99 -14.83 2.22
N VAL A 195 7.75 -14.32 2.34
CA VAL A 195 6.86 -14.03 1.21
C VAL A 195 7.49 -12.98 0.30
N ALA A 196 7.96 -11.87 0.88
CA ALA A 196 8.55 -10.76 0.13
C ALA A 196 9.80 -11.19 -0.66
N GLN A 197 10.69 -11.97 -0.06
CA GLN A 197 11.88 -12.51 -0.71
C GLN A 197 11.55 -13.47 -1.87
N ARG A 198 10.42 -14.17 -1.77
CA ARG A 198 10.00 -15.18 -2.77
C ARG A 198 9.03 -14.64 -3.81
N ARG A 199 8.56 -13.40 -3.70
CA ARG A 199 7.53 -12.79 -4.58
C ARG A 199 7.88 -12.84 -6.09
N LYS A 200 9.17 -12.88 -6.44
CA LYS A 200 9.63 -12.97 -7.84
C LYS A 200 9.58 -14.39 -8.42
N SER A 201 9.27 -15.40 -7.61
CA SER A 201 9.23 -16.79 -8.02
C SER A 201 7.90 -17.43 -7.63
N LEU A 202 7.04 -17.66 -8.61
CA LEU A 202 5.73 -18.30 -8.41
C LEU A 202 5.86 -19.66 -7.71
N TRP A 203 6.87 -20.45 -8.02
CA TRP A 203 7.14 -21.74 -7.38
C TRP A 203 7.47 -21.60 -5.88
N ARG A 204 8.26 -20.59 -5.52
CA ARG A 204 8.62 -20.35 -4.12
C ARG A 204 7.46 -19.78 -3.31
N LEU A 205 6.64 -18.94 -3.93
CA LEU A 205 5.39 -18.49 -3.32
C LEU A 205 4.39 -19.64 -3.14
N ALA A 206 4.33 -20.52 -4.12
CA ALA A 206 3.48 -21.69 -4.08
C ALA A 206 3.83 -22.66 -2.93
N LEU A 207 5.11 -22.82 -2.65
CA LEU A 207 5.56 -23.61 -1.49
C LEU A 207 5.10 -22.99 -0.16
N LEU A 208 5.01 -21.66 -0.07
CA LEU A 208 4.49 -20.98 1.12
C LEU A 208 2.95 -21.01 1.19
N ALA A 209 2.29 -20.79 0.06
CA ALA A 209 0.83 -20.81 -0.03
C ALA A 209 0.25 -22.25 0.13
N GLY A 210 1.08 -23.27 -0.14
CA GLY A 210 0.71 -24.68 -0.13
C GLY A 210 0.31 -25.20 -1.50
N TRP A 211 0.63 -26.49 -1.74
CA TRP A 211 0.39 -27.16 -3.02
C TRP A 211 -1.05 -27.06 -3.52
N HIS A 212 -2.01 -27.12 -2.64
CA HIS A 212 -3.43 -27.06 -2.97
C HIS A 212 -3.85 -25.72 -3.61
N VAL A 213 -3.35 -24.62 -3.07
CA VAL A 213 -3.60 -23.26 -3.62
C VAL A 213 -2.97 -23.14 -5.01
N LEU A 214 -1.74 -23.62 -5.16
CA LEU A 214 -1.04 -23.62 -6.44
C LEU A 214 -1.78 -24.42 -7.50
N TRP A 215 -2.20 -25.65 -7.16
CA TRP A 215 -2.94 -26.52 -8.07
C TRP A 215 -4.26 -25.87 -8.52
N LYS A 216 -5.03 -25.32 -7.56
CA LYS A 216 -6.25 -24.56 -7.88
C LYS A 216 -5.98 -23.35 -8.77
N TYR A 217 -4.87 -22.63 -8.55
CA TYR A 217 -4.49 -21.50 -9.40
C TYR A 217 -4.13 -21.96 -10.82
N ALA A 218 -3.30 -22.99 -10.96
CA ALA A 218 -2.88 -23.55 -12.23
C ALA A 218 -4.07 -24.10 -13.06
N THR A 219 -5.06 -24.70 -12.37
CA THR A 219 -6.29 -25.21 -12.98
C THR A 219 -7.40 -24.17 -13.12
N ARG A 220 -7.12 -22.89 -12.79
CA ARG A 220 -8.10 -21.78 -12.79
C ARG A 220 -9.34 -22.04 -11.91
N GLN A 221 -9.16 -22.80 -10.84
CA GLN A 221 -10.23 -23.11 -9.87
C GLN A 221 -10.11 -22.33 -8.57
N LEU A 222 -9.02 -21.57 -8.37
CA LEU A 222 -8.80 -20.77 -7.17
C LEU A 222 -9.82 -19.62 -7.10
N ARG A 223 -10.48 -19.47 -5.95
CA ARG A 223 -11.42 -18.41 -5.64
C ARG A 223 -10.85 -17.45 -4.59
N VAL A 224 -11.42 -16.25 -4.48
CA VAL A 224 -11.08 -15.29 -3.39
C VAL A 224 -11.23 -15.98 -2.04
N ALA A 225 -12.36 -16.68 -1.78
CA ALA A 225 -12.59 -17.40 -0.53
C ALA A 225 -11.56 -18.50 -0.20
N ASP A 226 -10.92 -19.10 -1.22
CA ASP A 226 -9.83 -20.06 -0.98
C ASP A 226 -8.55 -19.34 -0.50
N VAL A 227 -8.30 -18.13 -1.03
CA VAL A 227 -7.17 -17.29 -0.63
C VAL A 227 -7.38 -16.77 0.79
N GLU A 228 -8.60 -16.29 1.12
CA GLU A 228 -8.98 -15.84 2.46
C GLU A 228 -8.78 -16.95 3.50
N ARG A 229 -9.37 -18.12 3.26
CA ARG A 229 -9.21 -19.29 4.15
C ARG A 229 -7.75 -19.68 4.35
N ARG A 230 -6.92 -19.52 3.30
CA ARG A 230 -5.49 -19.81 3.43
C ARG A 230 -4.77 -18.76 4.24
N ALA A 231 -5.13 -17.48 4.08
CA ALA A 231 -4.61 -16.39 4.90
C ALA A 231 -4.97 -16.60 6.38
N GLU A 232 -6.21 -16.94 6.71
CA GLU A 232 -6.65 -17.28 8.08
C GLU A 232 -5.85 -18.41 8.74
N GLN A 233 -5.39 -19.38 7.95
CA GLN A 233 -4.54 -20.48 8.47
C GLN A 233 -3.09 -20.06 8.72
N LEU A 234 -2.67 -18.94 8.14
CA LEU A 234 -1.29 -18.45 8.20
C LEU A 234 -1.12 -17.30 9.17
N LEU A 235 -2.18 -16.57 9.47
CA LEU A 235 -2.27 -15.52 10.48
C LEU A 235 -2.67 -16.10 11.83
#